data_f533f402d17ebb2737e0383b4b7c9e99
#
_entry.id   f533f402d17ebb2737e0383b4b7c9e99
#
_cell.length_a   1.000
_cell.length_b   1.000
_cell.length_c   1.000
_cell.angle_alpha   90.00
_cell.angle_beta   90.00
_cell.angle_gamma   90.00
#
_symmetry.space_group_name_H-M   'P 1'
#
loop_
_entity.id
_entity.type
_entity.pdbx_description
1 polymer ?
#
loop_
_entity_poly.entity_id
_entity_poly.type
_entity_poly.pdbx_seq_one_letter_code
_entity_poly.pdbx_strand_id
1 'polypeptide(L)'
;MAGDVLYIGIDLGTFRSVMVSSDSHEEEELTVIGTPKDPIAKNFLKRDVLFGEEALKNRLALNLFRPLEHGVIKDTQEDRDFIAHFITHLIALSDPEDYDRVVAVIGAPAEASYVDKTAIFDAAAGTVNAAMIISEPFAVAYALDMIEHTLVIDIGAGTTDLCRVYGTIPSPDDQMHTEYAGDWIDRKIIEEVQSKYSGAQITKDMARRWKEQHSFVGKATPESPVMVDFSIEGKAMTLDITDCVQKACESIVDPIVENVKTLIATSNPEYHDQFRRNMILAGGGSGIKGLGAMIERRLSDLGDVNVHVVDDPVRLGAMGGLRLAMEVPEEMWKNLTLASR
;
A
#
# COMPACT_ATOMS: atom_id res chain seq x y z
N MET A 1 2.27 -8.74 38.18
CA MET A 1 2.23 -9.57 36.97
C MET A 1 2.24 -8.58 35.82
N ALA A 2 3.05 -8.78 34.78
CA ALA A 2 2.91 -7.97 33.58
C ALA A 2 1.52 -8.32 33.02
N GLY A 3 0.70 -7.33 32.74
CA GLY A 3 -0.61 -7.54 32.12
C GLY A 3 -0.47 -8.08 30.71
N ASP A 4 -1.52 -8.71 30.17
CA ASP A 4 -1.52 -9.22 28.81
C ASP A 4 -1.44 -8.06 27.81
N VAL A 5 -0.47 -8.12 26.87
CA VAL A 5 -0.22 -7.10 25.86
C VAL A 5 -0.58 -7.62 24.49
N LEU A 6 -1.45 -6.90 23.80
CA LEU A 6 -1.75 -7.12 22.38
C LEU A 6 -0.79 -6.27 21.54
N TYR A 7 -0.05 -6.92 20.65
CA TYR A 7 0.79 -6.26 19.65
C TYR A 7 0.10 -6.29 18.29
N ILE A 8 0.07 -5.18 17.60
CA ILE A 8 -0.61 -5.02 16.32
C ILE A 8 0.35 -4.40 15.30
N GLY A 9 0.39 -4.99 14.11
CA GLY A 9 0.99 -4.40 12.92
C GLY A 9 -0.10 -3.97 11.95
N ILE A 10 -0.05 -2.73 11.46
CA ILE A 10 -0.98 -2.19 10.47
C ILE A 10 -0.19 -1.70 9.26
N ASP A 11 -0.60 -2.11 8.08
CA ASP A 11 -0.22 -1.52 6.80
C ASP A 11 -1.39 -0.66 6.31
N LEU A 12 -1.18 0.67 6.30
CA LEU A 12 -2.24 1.63 6.03
C LEU A 12 -2.21 2.11 4.59
N GLY A 13 -2.60 1.25 3.66
CA GLY A 13 -2.52 1.52 2.23
C GLY A 13 -3.67 2.37 1.66
N THR A 14 -3.42 3.05 0.55
CA THR A 14 -4.39 3.93 -0.14
C THR A 14 -5.67 3.21 -0.59
N PHE A 15 -5.57 1.97 -1.02
CA PHE A 15 -6.71 1.19 -1.51
C PHE A 15 -7.17 0.14 -0.54
N ARG A 16 -6.24 -0.50 0.15
CA ARG A 16 -6.43 -1.63 1.04
C ARG A 16 -5.49 -1.47 2.22
N SER A 17 -5.99 -1.74 3.41
CA SER A 17 -5.20 -1.78 4.63
C SER A 17 -5.23 -3.18 5.20
N VAL A 18 -4.16 -3.57 5.86
CA VAL A 18 -4.00 -4.87 6.50
C VAL A 18 -3.68 -4.67 7.97
N MET A 19 -4.30 -5.45 8.82
CA MET A 19 -4.00 -5.52 10.25
C MET A 19 -3.66 -6.97 10.60
N VAL A 20 -2.58 -7.15 11.35
CA VAL A 20 -2.21 -8.44 11.95
C VAL A 20 -1.88 -8.24 13.42
N SER A 21 -2.20 -9.22 14.26
CA SER A 21 -2.02 -9.14 15.70
C SER A 21 -1.33 -10.36 16.31
N SER A 22 -0.77 -10.19 17.49
CA SER A 22 -0.02 -11.25 18.20
C SER A 22 -0.87 -12.44 18.64
N ASP A 23 -2.17 -12.30 18.69
CA ASP A 23 -3.14 -13.36 18.96
C ASP A 23 -3.67 -14.06 17.70
N SER A 24 -3.03 -13.79 16.54
CA SER A 24 -3.32 -14.41 15.24
C SER A 24 -4.59 -13.92 14.55
N HIS A 25 -5.10 -12.73 14.88
CA HIS A 25 -6.05 -12.06 13.99
C HIS A 25 -5.33 -11.48 12.78
N GLU A 26 -5.90 -11.72 11.60
CA GLU A 26 -5.43 -11.18 10.33
C GLU A 26 -6.64 -10.64 9.57
N GLU A 27 -6.65 -9.33 9.33
CA GLU A 27 -7.77 -8.66 8.66
C GLU A 27 -7.26 -7.82 7.48
N GLU A 28 -7.98 -7.91 6.39
CA GLU A 28 -7.72 -7.17 5.17
C GLU A 28 -8.98 -6.39 4.78
N GLU A 29 -8.91 -5.07 4.82
CA GLU A 29 -10.07 -4.21 4.60
C GLU A 29 -9.77 -3.19 3.50
N LEU A 30 -10.75 -2.92 2.62
CA LEU A 30 -10.63 -1.83 1.66
C LEU A 30 -10.65 -0.48 2.39
N THR A 31 -9.69 0.40 2.08
CA THR A 31 -9.57 1.73 2.70
C THR A 31 -10.64 2.67 2.15
N VAL A 32 -11.88 2.41 2.54
CA VAL A 32 -13.05 3.20 2.17
C VAL A 32 -14.07 3.22 3.31
N ILE A 33 -14.67 4.38 3.51
CA ILE A 33 -15.69 4.63 4.53
C ILE A 33 -16.95 5.13 3.83
N GLY A 34 -18.12 4.70 4.30
CA GLY A 34 -19.40 5.14 3.80
C GLY A 34 -20.28 5.69 4.90
N THR A 35 -20.84 6.89 4.68
CA THR A 35 -21.89 7.46 5.55
C THR A 35 -23.22 7.55 4.81
N PRO A 36 -24.37 7.29 5.45
CA PRO A 36 -25.68 7.37 4.80
C PRO A 36 -25.93 8.74 4.16
N LYS A 37 -26.42 8.76 2.92
CA LYS A 37 -26.70 10.00 2.18
C LYS A 37 -27.81 10.85 2.80
N ASP A 38 -28.77 10.19 3.45
CA ASP A 38 -29.95 10.82 3.99
C ASP A 38 -30.56 9.97 5.13
N PRO A 39 -31.58 10.50 5.87
CA PRO A 39 -32.24 9.76 6.94
C PRO A 39 -32.92 8.45 6.50
N ILE A 40 -33.31 8.34 5.22
CA ILE A 40 -33.92 7.10 4.68
C ILE A 40 -32.85 6.02 4.57
N ALA A 41 -31.70 6.37 3.99
CA ALA A 41 -30.54 5.49 3.91
C ALA A 41 -30.06 5.07 5.31
N LYS A 42 -30.00 6.00 6.29
CA LYS A 42 -29.65 5.71 7.68
C LYS A 42 -30.62 4.70 8.31
N ASN A 43 -31.95 4.89 8.13
CA ASN A 43 -32.94 3.96 8.62
C ASN A 43 -32.87 2.58 7.96
N PHE A 44 -32.51 2.52 6.68
CA PHE A 44 -32.35 1.27 5.94
C PHE A 44 -31.13 0.49 6.40
N LEU A 45 -29.97 1.18 6.51
CA LEU A 45 -28.68 0.57 6.86
C LEU A 45 -28.53 0.30 8.36
N LYS A 46 -29.27 1.03 9.21
CA LYS A 46 -29.24 0.96 10.70
C LYS A 46 -27.82 1.19 11.27
N ARG A 47 -26.96 1.87 10.54
CA ARG A 47 -25.60 2.23 10.91
C ARG A 47 -25.28 3.63 10.44
N ASP A 48 -24.42 4.32 11.18
CA ASP A 48 -23.96 5.67 10.84
C ASP A 48 -22.73 5.65 9.94
N VAL A 49 -21.93 4.58 10.03
CA VAL A 49 -20.69 4.40 9.27
C VAL A 49 -20.57 2.94 8.85
N LEU A 50 -20.17 2.70 7.61
CA LEU A 50 -19.80 1.41 7.06
C LEU A 50 -18.37 1.47 6.52
N PHE A 51 -17.66 0.34 6.56
CA PHE A 51 -16.28 0.24 6.13
C PHE A 51 -16.13 -0.75 4.98
N GLY A 52 -15.04 -0.59 4.21
CA GLY A 52 -14.53 -1.55 3.26
C GLY A 52 -15.51 -2.07 2.24
N GLU A 53 -15.54 -3.38 2.07
CA GLU A 53 -16.46 -4.02 1.12
C GLU A 53 -17.94 -3.76 1.42
N GLU A 54 -18.31 -3.67 2.70
CA GLU A 54 -19.70 -3.41 3.08
C GLU A 54 -20.13 -2.02 2.60
N ALA A 55 -19.26 -1.02 2.74
CA ALA A 55 -19.49 0.32 2.20
C ALA A 55 -19.65 0.30 0.68
N LEU A 56 -18.79 -0.44 -0.05
CA LEU A 56 -18.89 -0.55 -1.51
C LEU A 56 -20.16 -1.28 -1.97
N LYS A 57 -20.57 -2.33 -1.28
CA LYS A 57 -21.84 -3.04 -1.57
C LYS A 57 -23.04 -2.12 -1.45
N ASN A 58 -23.01 -1.19 -0.51
CA ASN A 58 -24.10 -0.24 -0.23
C ASN A 58 -23.89 1.17 -0.87
N ARG A 59 -22.94 1.31 -1.80
CA ARG A 59 -22.49 2.61 -2.36
C ARG A 59 -23.60 3.52 -2.90
N LEU A 60 -24.71 2.97 -3.33
CA LEU A 60 -25.85 3.78 -3.86
C LEU A 60 -26.56 4.55 -2.75
N ALA A 61 -26.56 4.04 -1.52
CA ALA A 61 -27.16 4.65 -0.33
C ALA A 61 -26.14 5.46 0.50
N LEU A 62 -24.83 5.43 0.14
CA LEU A 62 -23.75 6.03 0.92
C LEU A 62 -23.04 7.14 0.16
N ASN A 63 -22.58 8.16 0.90
CA ASN A 63 -21.45 8.97 0.50
C ASN A 63 -20.19 8.19 0.83
N LEU A 64 -19.36 7.93 -0.18
CA LEU A 64 -18.11 7.18 0.00
C LEU A 64 -16.93 8.16 0.13
N PHE A 65 -16.09 7.89 1.11
CA PHE A 65 -14.86 8.62 1.38
C PHE A 65 -13.68 7.68 1.32
N ARG A 66 -12.59 8.12 0.69
CA ARG A 66 -11.28 7.49 0.75
C ARG A 66 -10.35 8.45 1.48
N PRO A 67 -9.99 8.14 2.74
CA PRO A 67 -9.26 9.09 3.58
C PRO A 67 -7.82 9.29 3.13
N LEU A 68 -7.29 8.35 2.33
CA LEU A 68 -5.93 8.40 1.78
C LEU A 68 -5.96 8.66 0.27
N GLU A 69 -5.14 9.58 -0.18
CA GLU A 69 -4.86 9.85 -1.59
C GLU A 69 -3.35 9.90 -1.81
N HIS A 70 -2.83 9.05 -2.70
CA HIS A 70 -1.38 8.90 -2.90
C HIS A 70 -0.61 8.63 -1.59
N GLY A 71 -1.18 7.81 -0.71
CA GLY A 71 -0.59 7.50 0.59
C GLY A 71 -0.65 8.61 1.65
N VAL A 72 -1.20 9.77 1.34
CA VAL A 72 -1.27 10.94 2.23
C VAL A 72 -2.71 11.13 2.71
N ILE A 73 -2.85 11.58 3.97
CA ILE A 73 -4.16 12.00 4.50
C ILE A 73 -4.51 13.35 3.87
N LYS A 74 -5.72 13.45 3.33
CA LYS A 74 -6.22 14.73 2.83
C LYS A 74 -6.31 15.75 3.96
N ASP A 75 -5.98 17.01 3.68
CA ASP A 75 -5.76 18.05 4.71
C ASP A 75 -7.05 18.70 5.24
N THR A 76 -8.17 17.97 5.25
CA THR A 76 -9.40 18.46 5.90
C THR A 76 -9.59 17.80 7.27
N GLN A 77 -10.29 18.48 8.17
CA GLN A 77 -10.64 17.88 9.47
C GLN A 77 -11.50 16.63 9.29
N GLU A 78 -12.39 16.63 8.29
CA GLU A 78 -13.26 15.50 7.98
C GLU A 78 -12.45 14.27 7.56
N ASP A 79 -11.42 14.42 6.73
CA ASP A 79 -10.55 13.31 6.32
C ASP A 79 -9.75 12.74 7.51
N ARG A 80 -9.30 13.61 8.42
CA ARG A 80 -8.63 13.18 9.66
C ARG A 80 -9.58 12.41 10.59
N ASP A 81 -10.81 12.84 10.72
CA ASP A 81 -11.82 12.12 11.49
C ASP A 81 -12.14 10.76 10.84
N PHE A 82 -12.21 10.69 9.52
CA PHE A 82 -12.42 9.43 8.81
C PHE A 82 -11.25 8.46 8.97
N ILE A 83 -9.99 8.91 8.87
CA ILE A 83 -8.86 8.01 9.08
C ILE A 83 -8.80 7.52 10.53
N ALA A 84 -9.16 8.37 11.49
CA ALA A 84 -9.28 7.96 12.90
C ALA A 84 -10.33 6.87 13.08
N HIS A 85 -11.53 7.05 12.52
CA HIS A 85 -12.57 6.02 12.54
C HIS A 85 -12.12 4.72 11.87
N PHE A 86 -11.37 4.81 10.77
CA PHE A 86 -10.89 3.62 10.04
C PHE A 86 -9.82 2.85 10.83
N ILE A 87 -8.85 3.55 11.41
CA ILE A 87 -7.82 2.93 12.27
C ILE A 87 -8.47 2.29 13.50
N THR A 88 -9.40 3.00 14.15
CA THR A 88 -10.18 2.47 15.29
C THR A 88 -10.95 1.21 14.89
N HIS A 89 -11.56 1.21 13.71
CA HIS A 89 -12.27 0.02 13.18
C HIS A 89 -11.30 -1.15 12.98
N LEU A 90 -10.17 -0.94 12.31
CA LEU A 90 -9.18 -2.01 12.10
C LEU A 90 -8.69 -2.61 13.42
N ILE A 91 -8.35 -1.77 14.40
CA ILE A 91 -7.89 -2.23 15.71
C ILE A 91 -9.00 -3.00 16.45
N ALA A 92 -10.26 -2.54 16.34
CA ALA A 92 -11.39 -3.21 16.98
C ALA A 92 -11.64 -4.63 16.46
N LEU A 93 -11.18 -4.98 15.26
CA LEU A 93 -11.27 -6.34 14.71
C LEU A 93 -10.37 -7.37 15.43
N SER A 94 -9.45 -6.92 16.28
CA SER A 94 -8.58 -7.78 17.10
C SER A 94 -9.03 -7.93 18.55
N ASP A 95 -10.28 -7.59 18.88
CA ASP A 95 -10.84 -7.68 20.23
C ASP A 95 -9.93 -7.08 21.32
N PRO A 96 -9.45 -5.83 21.15
CA PRO A 96 -8.43 -5.19 22.00
C PRO A 96 -8.88 -5.04 23.47
N GLU A 97 -10.18 -5.15 23.75
CA GLU A 97 -10.78 -5.03 25.09
C GLU A 97 -10.40 -6.19 26.01
N ASP A 98 -9.95 -7.31 25.46
CA ASP A 98 -9.51 -8.48 26.22
C ASP A 98 -8.10 -8.34 26.80
N TYR A 99 -7.41 -7.23 26.51
CA TYR A 99 -6.02 -7.00 26.88
C TYR A 99 -5.85 -5.77 27.79
N ASP A 100 -4.91 -5.87 28.73
CA ASP A 100 -4.56 -4.76 29.63
C ASP A 100 -3.86 -3.61 28.89
N ARG A 101 -3.21 -3.94 27.76
CA ARG A 101 -2.45 -2.98 26.97
C ARG A 101 -2.44 -3.36 25.49
N VAL A 102 -2.61 -2.36 24.63
CA VAL A 102 -2.52 -2.49 23.17
C VAL A 102 -1.39 -1.62 22.65
N VAL A 103 -0.53 -2.19 21.80
CA VAL A 103 0.63 -1.53 21.20
C VAL A 103 0.60 -1.75 19.70
N ALA A 104 0.74 -0.67 18.90
CA ALA A 104 0.67 -0.77 17.45
C ALA A 104 1.92 -0.21 16.75
N VAL A 105 2.34 -0.88 15.68
CA VAL A 105 3.25 -0.33 14.67
C VAL A 105 2.47 -0.16 13.38
N ILE A 106 2.45 1.07 12.85
CA ILE A 106 1.67 1.42 11.67
C ILE A 106 2.62 1.81 10.54
N GLY A 107 2.53 1.12 9.42
CA GLY A 107 3.20 1.46 8.17
C GLY A 107 2.56 2.71 7.55
N ALA A 108 3.40 3.61 7.08
CA ALA A 108 3.01 4.79 6.32
C ALA A 108 3.95 4.92 5.10
N PRO A 109 3.54 5.59 4.02
CA PRO A 109 4.39 5.83 2.86
C PRO A 109 5.77 6.41 3.25
N ALA A 110 6.79 6.08 2.47
CA ALA A 110 8.19 6.39 2.80
C ALA A 110 8.43 7.88 3.10
N GLU A 111 7.85 8.77 2.30
CA GLU A 111 7.98 10.22 2.46
C GLU A 111 6.76 10.89 3.13
N ALA A 112 5.93 10.13 3.87
CA ALA A 112 4.86 10.75 4.64
C ALA A 112 5.42 11.87 5.52
N SER A 113 4.82 13.06 5.42
CA SER A 113 5.27 14.24 6.14
C SER A 113 5.14 14.03 7.66
N TYR A 114 5.82 14.88 8.43
CA TYR A 114 5.62 14.89 9.90
C TYR A 114 4.15 15.10 10.26
N VAL A 115 3.43 15.93 9.50
CA VAL A 115 2.00 16.21 9.71
C VAL A 115 1.16 14.95 9.49
N ASP A 116 1.44 14.19 8.41
CA ASP A 116 0.72 12.94 8.11
C ASP A 116 0.99 11.89 9.19
N LYS A 117 2.25 11.69 9.57
CA LYS A 117 2.64 10.77 10.64
C LYS A 117 1.99 11.13 11.96
N THR A 118 1.93 12.44 12.28
CA THR A 118 1.24 12.93 13.49
C THR A 118 -0.26 12.65 13.40
N ALA A 119 -0.90 12.85 12.25
CA ALA A 119 -2.32 12.59 12.08
C ALA A 119 -2.66 11.10 12.22
N ILE A 120 -1.83 10.21 11.68
CA ILE A 120 -1.97 8.74 11.86
C ILE A 120 -1.78 8.38 13.35
N PHE A 121 -0.77 8.94 13.99
CA PHE A 121 -0.49 8.73 15.40
C PHE A 121 -1.65 9.21 16.29
N ASP A 122 -2.14 10.43 16.07
CA ASP A 122 -3.28 11.00 16.81
C ASP A 122 -4.58 10.19 16.57
N ALA A 123 -4.75 9.65 15.35
CA ALA A 123 -5.84 8.77 15.01
C ALA A 123 -5.81 7.45 15.83
N ALA A 124 -4.63 6.86 15.99
CA ALA A 124 -4.45 5.66 16.79
C ALA A 124 -4.54 5.90 18.30
N ALA A 125 -4.22 7.13 18.74
CA ALA A 125 -4.09 7.52 20.14
C ALA A 125 -5.31 7.26 21.03
N GLY A 126 -6.50 7.22 20.44
CA GLY A 126 -7.74 6.92 21.16
C GLY A 126 -7.98 5.42 21.40
N THR A 127 -7.20 4.55 20.74
CA THR A 127 -7.48 3.11 20.66
C THR A 127 -6.33 2.26 21.18
N VAL A 128 -5.08 2.77 21.13
CA VAL A 128 -3.88 2.05 21.59
C VAL A 128 -3.17 2.80 22.71
N ASN A 129 -2.42 2.06 23.55
CA ASN A 129 -1.64 2.65 24.64
C ASN A 129 -0.31 3.24 24.17
N ALA A 130 0.23 2.69 23.08
CA ALA A 130 1.44 3.23 22.42
C ALA A 130 1.40 2.91 20.93
N ALA A 131 1.93 3.81 20.11
CA ALA A 131 2.07 3.59 18.68
C ALA A 131 3.45 4.02 18.18
N MET A 132 3.91 3.39 17.10
CA MET A 132 5.08 3.78 16.32
C MET A 132 4.69 3.84 14.84
N ILE A 133 5.12 4.88 14.15
CA ILE A 133 4.94 4.99 12.70
C ILE A 133 6.28 4.70 12.01
N ILE A 134 6.26 3.77 11.07
CA ILE A 134 7.43 3.40 10.24
C ILE A 134 7.09 3.52 8.76
N SER A 135 8.10 3.50 7.89
CA SER A 135 7.82 3.44 6.45
C SER A 135 7.45 2.02 6.02
N GLU A 136 6.48 1.91 5.09
CA GLU A 136 6.02 0.64 4.51
C GLU A 136 7.19 -0.20 3.97
N PRO A 137 8.10 0.31 3.11
CA PRO A 137 9.20 -0.51 2.61
C PRO A 137 10.19 -0.98 3.70
N PHE A 138 10.37 -0.21 4.79
CA PHE A 138 11.15 -0.68 5.93
C PHE A 138 10.46 -1.85 6.64
N ALA A 139 9.14 -1.76 6.84
CA ALA A 139 8.36 -2.85 7.42
C ALA A 139 8.49 -4.15 6.59
N VAL A 140 8.45 -4.05 5.26
CA VAL A 140 8.65 -5.18 4.34
C VAL A 140 10.04 -5.82 4.54
N ALA A 141 11.11 -5.01 4.55
CA ALA A 141 12.47 -5.51 4.80
C ALA A 141 12.59 -6.20 6.16
N TYR A 142 11.94 -5.62 7.18
CA TYR A 142 11.93 -6.15 8.54
C TYR A 142 11.21 -7.50 8.63
N ALA A 143 10.07 -7.64 7.94
CA ALA A 143 9.34 -8.91 7.86
C ALA A 143 10.19 -10.05 7.29
N LEU A 144 11.01 -9.75 6.28
CA LEU A 144 11.85 -10.70 5.57
C LEU A 144 13.23 -10.95 6.22
N ASP A 145 13.53 -10.27 7.33
CA ASP A 145 14.86 -10.28 7.95
C ASP A 145 15.98 -9.77 7.00
N MET A 146 15.62 -8.89 6.06
CA MET A 146 16.50 -8.33 5.05
C MET A 146 16.77 -6.85 5.33
N ILE A 147 17.29 -6.55 6.53
CA ILE A 147 17.52 -5.17 6.98
C ILE A 147 18.94 -4.68 6.71
N GLU A 148 19.85 -5.51 6.19
CA GLU A 148 21.23 -5.15 5.91
C GLU A 148 21.46 -4.90 4.43
N HIS A 149 21.80 -3.65 4.05
CA HIS A 149 22.17 -3.26 2.68
C HIS A 149 21.14 -3.74 1.62
N THR A 150 19.87 -3.51 1.90
CA THR A 150 18.75 -3.90 1.04
C THR A 150 18.08 -2.66 0.46
N LEU A 151 17.65 -2.74 -0.81
CA LEU A 151 16.82 -1.74 -1.46
C LEU A 151 15.44 -2.32 -1.69
N VAL A 152 14.42 -1.74 -1.07
CA VAL A 152 13.02 -2.15 -1.24
C VAL A 152 12.35 -1.25 -2.26
N ILE A 153 11.57 -1.87 -3.15
CA ILE A 153 10.66 -1.22 -4.10
C ILE A 153 9.27 -1.73 -3.76
N ASP A 154 8.46 -0.92 -3.12
CA ASP A 154 7.09 -1.25 -2.74
C ASP A 154 6.11 -0.53 -3.67
N ILE A 155 5.38 -1.30 -4.48
CA ILE A 155 4.43 -0.76 -5.46
C ILE A 155 3.01 -0.92 -4.95
N GLY A 156 2.51 0.13 -4.31
CA GLY A 156 1.15 0.21 -3.79
C GLY A 156 0.11 0.59 -4.85
N ALA A 157 -1.07 0.98 -4.39
CA ALA A 157 -2.13 1.51 -5.25
C ALA A 157 -1.86 2.98 -5.61
N GLY A 158 -1.56 3.82 -4.63
CA GLY A 158 -1.37 5.27 -4.81
C GLY A 158 0.06 5.68 -5.09
N THR A 159 1.03 5.00 -4.48
CA THR A 159 2.45 5.30 -4.54
C THR A 159 3.30 4.07 -4.83
N THR A 160 4.48 4.31 -5.37
CA THR A 160 5.61 3.38 -5.33
C THR A 160 6.65 3.99 -4.41
N ASP A 161 6.94 3.30 -3.33
CA ASP A 161 7.85 3.73 -2.28
C ASP A 161 9.16 2.93 -2.35
N LEU A 162 10.28 3.64 -2.33
CA LEU A 162 11.61 3.03 -2.40
C LEU A 162 12.41 3.39 -1.15
N CYS A 163 13.14 2.42 -0.63
CA CYS A 163 13.91 2.62 0.59
C CYS A 163 15.22 1.81 0.58
N ARG A 164 16.33 2.47 0.99
CA ARG A 164 17.59 1.80 1.35
C ARG A 164 17.57 1.47 2.85
N VAL A 165 17.92 0.26 3.21
CA VAL A 165 17.94 -0.20 4.61
C VAL A 165 19.35 -0.64 4.99
N TYR A 166 19.85 -0.15 6.14
CA TYR A 166 21.22 -0.35 6.64
C TYR A 166 21.26 -0.95 8.06
N GLY A 167 20.26 -1.73 8.45
CA GLY A 167 20.17 -2.29 9.81
C GLY A 167 19.57 -1.32 10.84
N THR A 168 19.10 -0.14 10.41
CA THR A 168 18.46 0.87 11.27
C THR A 168 17.20 1.40 10.61
N ILE A 169 16.37 2.11 11.37
CA ILE A 169 15.23 2.84 10.79
C ILE A 169 15.77 3.86 9.77
N PRO A 170 15.27 3.83 8.51
CA PRO A 170 15.76 4.70 7.45
C PRO A 170 15.52 6.19 7.74
N SER A 171 16.49 7.01 7.33
CA SER A 171 16.33 8.46 7.31
C SER A 171 15.53 8.92 6.08
N PRO A 172 15.04 10.18 6.03
CA PRO A 172 14.41 10.71 4.81
C PRO A 172 15.29 10.62 3.56
N ASP A 173 16.63 10.76 3.69
CA ASP A 173 17.58 10.69 2.57
C ASP A 173 17.73 9.26 2.01
N ASP A 174 17.25 8.24 2.74
CA ASP A 174 17.28 6.85 2.33
C ASP A 174 16.01 6.41 1.61
N GLN A 175 15.08 7.32 1.40
CA GLN A 175 13.74 7.02 0.92
C GLN A 175 13.38 7.91 -0.28
N MET A 176 12.58 7.38 -1.17
CA MET A 176 11.98 8.09 -2.31
C MET A 176 10.59 7.55 -2.56
N HIS A 177 9.70 8.38 -3.12
CA HIS A 177 8.41 7.93 -3.58
C HIS A 177 8.09 8.48 -4.98
N THR A 178 7.10 7.88 -5.61
CA THR A 178 6.54 8.36 -6.87
C THR A 178 5.07 7.93 -7.01
N GLU A 179 4.27 8.72 -7.73
CA GLU A 179 2.87 8.42 -8.04
C GLU A 179 2.70 7.40 -9.20
N TYR A 180 3.80 6.95 -9.81
CA TYR A 180 3.77 5.89 -10.83
C TYR A 180 3.54 4.53 -10.17
N ALA A 181 2.27 4.23 -9.86
CA ALA A 181 1.82 3.07 -9.08
C ALA A 181 0.53 2.47 -9.66
N GLY A 182 -0.20 1.69 -8.89
CA GLY A 182 -1.41 1.00 -9.35
C GLY A 182 -2.48 1.90 -9.95
N ASP A 183 -2.75 3.05 -9.32
CA ASP A 183 -3.75 4.03 -9.78
C ASP A 183 -3.31 4.76 -11.07
N TRP A 184 -2.02 4.95 -11.24
CA TRP A 184 -1.45 5.44 -12.50
C TRP A 184 -1.71 4.46 -13.64
N ILE A 185 -1.44 3.16 -13.42
CA ILE A 185 -1.70 2.11 -14.42
C ILE A 185 -3.18 2.07 -14.78
N ASP A 186 -4.09 2.17 -13.81
CA ASP A 186 -5.54 2.19 -14.07
C ASP A 186 -5.93 3.34 -15.01
N ARG A 187 -5.41 4.55 -14.76
CA ARG A 187 -5.62 5.71 -15.64
C ARG A 187 -5.07 5.46 -17.05
N LYS A 188 -3.85 4.89 -17.13
CA LYS A 188 -3.21 4.59 -18.42
C LYS A 188 -3.97 3.53 -19.20
N ILE A 189 -4.51 2.50 -18.57
CA ILE A 189 -5.38 1.52 -19.25
C ILE A 189 -6.60 2.23 -19.87
N ILE A 190 -7.25 3.13 -19.13
CA ILE A 190 -8.40 3.88 -19.65
C ILE A 190 -7.99 4.71 -20.86
N GLU A 191 -6.89 5.47 -20.77
CA GLU A 191 -6.37 6.31 -21.85
C GLU A 191 -6.03 5.50 -23.11
N GLU A 192 -5.29 4.39 -22.97
CA GLU A 192 -4.89 3.52 -24.09
C GLU A 192 -6.10 2.84 -24.74
N VAL A 193 -7.07 2.36 -23.94
CA VAL A 193 -8.28 1.73 -24.49
C VAL A 193 -9.17 2.75 -25.19
N GLN A 194 -9.35 3.96 -24.64
CA GLN A 194 -10.12 5.02 -25.29
C GLN A 194 -9.45 5.56 -26.55
N SER A 195 -8.11 5.57 -26.59
CA SER A 195 -7.35 5.90 -27.79
C SER A 195 -7.52 4.86 -28.89
N LYS A 196 -7.54 3.56 -28.52
CA LYS A 196 -7.72 2.44 -29.46
C LYS A 196 -9.17 2.28 -29.91
N TYR A 197 -10.12 2.50 -29.00
CA TYR A 197 -11.55 2.30 -29.22
C TYR A 197 -12.33 3.58 -28.87
N SER A 198 -12.50 4.44 -29.84
CA SER A 198 -13.21 5.73 -29.66
C SER A 198 -14.62 5.50 -29.12
N GLY A 199 -15.05 6.27 -28.12
CA GLY A 199 -16.35 6.14 -27.49
C GLY A 199 -16.46 5.04 -26.43
N ALA A 200 -15.35 4.37 -26.06
CA ALA A 200 -15.30 3.37 -25.00
C ALA A 200 -15.68 3.97 -23.64
N GLN A 201 -16.65 3.36 -22.97
CA GLN A 201 -17.13 3.74 -21.64
C GLN A 201 -16.48 2.82 -20.59
N ILE A 202 -15.46 3.32 -19.91
CA ILE A 202 -14.63 2.57 -18.97
C ILE A 202 -14.60 3.28 -17.63
N THR A 203 -14.88 2.56 -16.54
CA THR A 203 -14.71 3.08 -15.19
C THR A 203 -13.34 2.71 -14.63
N LYS A 204 -12.88 3.44 -13.60
CA LYS A 204 -11.64 3.11 -12.88
C LYS A 204 -11.68 1.68 -12.31
N ASP A 205 -12.83 1.24 -11.79
CA ASP A 205 -12.99 -0.12 -11.25
C ASP A 205 -12.89 -1.21 -12.33
N MET A 206 -13.33 -0.92 -13.57
CA MET A 206 -13.12 -1.85 -14.69
C MET A 206 -11.63 -1.97 -15.03
N ALA A 207 -10.95 -0.84 -15.19
CA ALA A 207 -9.52 -0.82 -15.49
C ALA A 207 -8.70 -1.51 -14.39
N ARG A 208 -9.03 -1.28 -13.11
CA ARG A 208 -8.39 -1.96 -11.98
C ARG A 208 -8.55 -3.47 -12.07
N ARG A 209 -9.76 -3.99 -12.27
CA ARG A 209 -9.98 -5.44 -12.41
C ARG A 209 -9.18 -6.03 -13.58
N TRP A 210 -9.12 -5.33 -14.71
CA TRP A 210 -8.34 -5.79 -15.86
C TRP A 210 -6.83 -5.82 -15.54
N LYS A 211 -6.32 -4.80 -14.86
CA LYS A 211 -4.94 -4.77 -14.35
C LYS A 211 -4.67 -5.94 -13.43
N GLU A 212 -5.48 -6.14 -12.40
CA GLU A 212 -5.29 -7.20 -11.40
C GLU A 212 -5.31 -8.61 -12.02
N GLN A 213 -6.12 -8.82 -13.05
CA GLN A 213 -6.25 -10.10 -13.71
C GLN A 213 -5.23 -10.36 -14.83
N HIS A 214 -4.76 -9.30 -15.50
CA HIS A 214 -4.07 -9.45 -16.78
C HIS A 214 -2.76 -8.64 -16.89
N SER A 215 -2.26 -8.03 -15.82
CA SER A 215 -1.06 -7.20 -15.88
C SER A 215 0.19 -8.00 -16.25
N PHE A 216 0.98 -7.44 -17.16
CA PHE A 216 2.27 -7.99 -17.59
C PHE A 216 3.13 -6.91 -18.26
N VAL A 217 4.44 -7.17 -18.34
CA VAL A 217 5.39 -6.33 -19.04
C VAL A 217 6.36 -7.16 -19.91
N GLY A 218 6.90 -6.56 -20.97
CA GLY A 218 7.95 -7.12 -21.80
C GLY A 218 7.55 -8.44 -22.44
N LYS A 219 8.35 -9.49 -22.21
CA LYS A 219 8.17 -10.82 -22.82
C LYS A 219 7.17 -11.72 -22.07
N ALA A 220 6.63 -11.26 -20.94
CA ALA A 220 5.64 -12.01 -20.17
C ALA A 220 4.22 -11.92 -20.79
N THR A 221 4.13 -11.78 -22.12
CA THR A 221 2.89 -11.72 -22.87
C THR A 221 2.02 -12.96 -22.57
N PRO A 222 0.72 -12.78 -22.30
CA PRO A 222 -0.18 -13.90 -22.06
C PRO A 222 -0.30 -14.80 -23.30
N GLU A 223 -0.58 -16.10 -23.06
CA GLU A 223 -0.74 -17.08 -24.15
C GLU A 223 -1.92 -16.75 -25.07
N SER A 224 -2.95 -16.09 -24.55
CA SER A 224 -4.14 -15.66 -25.29
C SER A 224 -4.34 -14.15 -25.16
N PRO A 225 -4.92 -13.48 -26.17
CA PRO A 225 -5.28 -12.06 -26.07
C PRO A 225 -6.14 -11.75 -24.86
N VAL A 226 -5.95 -10.59 -24.25
CA VAL A 226 -6.76 -10.11 -23.14
C VAL A 226 -8.08 -9.54 -23.68
N MET A 227 -9.09 -10.39 -23.74
CA MET A 227 -10.43 -10.06 -24.21
C MET A 227 -11.29 -9.60 -23.04
N VAL A 228 -11.87 -8.40 -23.12
CA VAL A 228 -12.72 -7.84 -22.06
C VAL A 228 -13.99 -7.24 -22.61
N ASP A 229 -15.03 -7.24 -21.77
CA ASP A 229 -16.34 -6.68 -22.10
C ASP A 229 -16.44 -5.23 -21.62
N PHE A 230 -16.81 -4.32 -22.52
CA PHE A 230 -17.15 -2.95 -22.20
C PHE A 230 -18.09 -2.34 -23.25
N SER A 231 -18.60 -1.15 -22.97
CA SER A 231 -19.59 -0.49 -23.82
C SER A 231 -18.94 0.55 -24.72
N ILE A 232 -19.30 0.54 -26.01
CA ILE A 232 -19.03 1.62 -26.97
C ILE A 232 -20.36 2.17 -27.43
N GLU A 233 -20.61 3.47 -27.20
CA GLU A 233 -21.88 4.12 -27.58
C GLU A 233 -23.11 3.35 -27.11
N GLY A 234 -23.05 2.76 -25.91
CA GLY A 234 -24.14 1.99 -25.30
C GLY A 234 -24.29 0.54 -25.81
N LYS A 235 -23.41 0.07 -26.71
CA LYS A 235 -23.40 -1.32 -27.19
C LYS A 235 -22.29 -2.11 -26.48
N ALA A 236 -22.65 -3.22 -25.83
CA ALA A 236 -21.67 -4.13 -25.23
C ALA A 236 -20.85 -4.84 -26.34
N MET A 237 -19.55 -4.86 -26.17
CA MET A 237 -18.59 -5.47 -27.10
C MET A 237 -17.48 -6.15 -26.31
N THR A 238 -17.00 -7.31 -26.84
CA THR A 238 -15.81 -7.98 -26.32
C THR A 238 -14.62 -7.63 -27.21
N LEU A 239 -13.62 -6.97 -26.65
CA LEU A 239 -12.50 -6.41 -27.42
C LEU A 239 -11.15 -6.74 -26.80
N ASP A 240 -10.13 -6.79 -27.64
CA ASP A 240 -8.74 -7.05 -27.26
C ASP A 240 -8.05 -5.80 -26.74
N ILE A 241 -7.63 -5.84 -25.47
CA ILE A 241 -6.88 -4.76 -24.80
C ILE A 241 -5.44 -5.16 -24.42
N THR A 242 -4.91 -6.24 -24.98
CA THR A 242 -3.60 -6.80 -24.63
C THR A 242 -2.48 -5.76 -24.65
N ASP A 243 -2.35 -5.02 -25.75
CA ASP A 243 -1.35 -3.97 -25.92
C ASP A 243 -1.61 -2.75 -25.03
N CYS A 244 -2.87 -2.45 -24.72
CA CYS A 244 -3.23 -1.35 -23.81
C CYS A 244 -2.77 -1.66 -22.38
N VAL A 245 -2.99 -2.89 -21.91
CA VAL A 245 -2.55 -3.34 -20.57
C VAL A 245 -1.03 -3.35 -20.50
N GLN A 246 -0.35 -3.90 -21.52
CA GLN A 246 1.12 -3.93 -21.56
C GLN A 246 1.72 -2.53 -21.46
N LYS A 247 1.32 -1.61 -22.33
CA LYS A 247 1.83 -0.22 -22.36
C LYS A 247 1.58 0.49 -21.05
N ALA A 248 0.38 0.31 -20.46
CA ALA A 248 0.04 0.91 -19.19
C ALA A 248 0.95 0.38 -18.07
N CYS A 249 1.20 -0.93 -17.98
CA CYS A 249 2.09 -1.52 -17.00
C CYS A 249 3.55 -1.12 -17.21
N GLU A 250 4.01 -1.03 -18.46
CA GLU A 250 5.38 -0.60 -18.78
C GLU A 250 5.65 0.87 -18.43
N SER A 251 4.62 1.71 -18.36
CA SER A 251 4.75 3.15 -18.10
C SER A 251 5.32 3.48 -16.71
N ILE A 252 5.28 2.57 -15.74
CA ILE A 252 5.84 2.77 -14.40
C ILE A 252 7.32 2.38 -14.31
N VAL A 253 7.86 1.65 -15.30
CA VAL A 253 9.20 1.04 -15.19
C VAL A 253 10.30 2.08 -15.16
N ASP A 254 10.29 3.03 -16.08
CA ASP A 254 11.35 4.04 -16.16
C ASP A 254 11.43 4.94 -14.94
N PRO A 255 10.33 5.49 -14.39
CA PRO A 255 10.35 6.22 -13.14
C PRO A 255 10.91 5.41 -11.95
N ILE A 256 10.56 4.14 -11.84
CA ILE A 256 11.09 3.25 -10.78
C ILE A 256 12.60 3.05 -10.95
N VAL A 257 13.04 2.75 -12.16
CA VAL A 257 14.46 2.54 -12.48
C VAL A 257 15.31 3.77 -12.19
N GLU A 258 14.83 4.97 -12.52
CA GLU A 258 15.54 6.23 -12.24
C GLU A 258 15.64 6.49 -10.72
N ASN A 259 14.60 6.20 -9.96
CA ASN A 259 14.65 6.32 -8.49
C ASN A 259 15.63 5.31 -7.88
N VAL A 260 15.64 4.06 -8.35
CA VAL A 260 16.63 3.04 -7.93
C VAL A 260 18.05 3.52 -8.21
N LYS A 261 18.32 4.01 -9.43
CA LYS A 261 19.63 4.55 -9.80
C LYS A 261 20.05 5.71 -8.89
N THR A 262 19.14 6.60 -8.58
CA THR A 262 19.37 7.74 -7.68
C THR A 262 19.73 7.28 -6.28
N LEU A 263 18.95 6.35 -5.70
CA LEU A 263 19.22 5.81 -4.37
C LEU A 263 20.57 5.10 -4.30
N ILE A 264 20.94 4.31 -5.31
CA ILE A 264 22.27 3.68 -5.37
C ILE A 264 23.37 4.74 -5.48
N ALA A 265 23.25 5.69 -6.41
CA ALA A 265 24.27 6.70 -6.69
C ALA A 265 24.55 7.63 -5.49
N THR A 266 23.53 7.91 -4.67
CA THR A 266 23.65 8.75 -3.48
C THR A 266 24.06 7.99 -2.22
N SER A 267 24.20 6.66 -2.31
CA SER A 267 24.71 5.84 -1.19
C SER A 267 26.23 5.80 -1.15
N ASN A 268 26.79 5.23 -0.05
CA ASN A 268 28.23 4.96 0.02
C ASN A 268 28.62 3.94 -1.08
N PRO A 269 29.61 4.25 -1.95
CA PRO A 269 30.05 3.36 -3.02
C PRO A 269 30.44 1.95 -2.59
N GLU A 270 30.88 1.76 -1.34
CA GLU A 270 31.22 0.44 -0.80
C GLU A 270 30.03 -0.52 -0.74
N TYR A 271 28.79 0.01 -0.71
CA TYR A 271 27.54 -0.78 -0.60
C TYR A 271 26.78 -0.89 -1.92
N HIS A 272 27.24 -0.27 -3.01
CA HIS A 272 26.53 -0.31 -4.29
C HIS A 272 26.27 -1.72 -4.79
N ASP A 273 27.24 -2.64 -4.62
CA ASP A 273 27.12 -4.04 -5.02
C ASP A 273 26.05 -4.78 -4.20
N GLN A 274 26.01 -4.54 -2.87
CA GLN A 274 25.03 -5.16 -2.01
C GLN A 274 23.63 -4.71 -2.38
N PHE A 275 23.39 -3.38 -2.55
CA PHE A 275 22.09 -2.88 -2.97
C PHE A 275 21.61 -3.44 -4.30
N ARG A 276 22.52 -3.56 -5.29
CA ARG A 276 22.15 -4.14 -6.59
C ARG A 276 21.73 -5.60 -6.49
N ARG A 277 22.35 -6.37 -5.60
CA ARG A 277 22.07 -7.80 -5.44
C ARG A 277 20.96 -8.11 -4.45
N ASN A 278 20.61 -7.16 -3.59
CA ASN A 278 19.58 -7.29 -2.56
C ASN A 278 18.45 -6.31 -2.80
N MET A 279 17.77 -6.41 -3.95
CA MET A 279 16.54 -5.66 -4.20
C MET A 279 15.33 -6.50 -3.89
N ILE A 280 14.36 -5.92 -3.19
CA ILE A 280 13.06 -6.52 -2.91
C ILE A 280 12.01 -5.78 -3.73
N LEU A 281 11.15 -6.51 -4.42
CA LEU A 281 9.96 -5.99 -5.11
C LEU A 281 8.72 -6.47 -4.37
N ALA A 282 8.02 -5.54 -3.73
CA ALA A 282 6.88 -5.76 -2.87
C ALA A 282 5.65 -4.92 -3.29
N GLY A 283 4.60 -4.97 -2.47
CA GLY A 283 3.32 -4.32 -2.75
C GLY A 283 2.52 -5.03 -3.84
N GLY A 284 1.24 -4.68 -3.97
CA GLY A 284 0.35 -5.32 -4.95
C GLY A 284 0.81 -5.24 -6.41
N GLY A 285 1.59 -4.20 -6.76
CA GLY A 285 2.17 -4.05 -8.09
C GLY A 285 3.30 -5.03 -8.40
N SER A 286 3.92 -5.67 -7.40
CA SER A 286 4.94 -6.71 -7.60
C SER A 286 4.40 -7.92 -8.35
N GLY A 287 3.08 -8.15 -8.30
CA GLY A 287 2.36 -9.19 -9.04
C GLY A 287 2.28 -8.98 -10.56
N ILE A 288 2.72 -7.84 -11.09
CA ILE A 288 2.78 -7.60 -12.54
C ILE A 288 3.77 -8.59 -13.16
N LYS A 289 3.27 -9.47 -14.02
CA LYS A 289 4.09 -10.54 -14.62
C LYS A 289 5.28 -9.99 -15.41
N GLY A 290 6.47 -10.43 -15.06
CA GLY A 290 7.72 -10.05 -15.72
C GLY A 290 8.33 -8.73 -15.25
N LEU A 291 7.75 -8.03 -14.25
CA LEU A 291 8.21 -6.73 -13.79
C LEU A 291 9.61 -6.80 -13.17
N GLY A 292 9.86 -7.73 -12.24
CA GLY A 292 11.19 -7.90 -11.64
C GLY A 292 12.28 -8.09 -12.68
N ALA A 293 12.07 -9.04 -13.62
CA ALA A 293 13.02 -9.28 -14.72
C ALA A 293 13.17 -8.08 -15.67
N MET A 294 12.14 -7.24 -15.81
CA MET A 294 12.24 -6.01 -16.59
C MET A 294 13.08 -4.97 -15.85
N ILE A 295 12.92 -4.79 -14.55
CA ILE A 295 13.72 -3.88 -13.71
C ILE A 295 15.19 -4.32 -13.76
N GLU A 296 15.51 -5.61 -13.54
CA GLU A 296 16.87 -6.15 -13.66
C GLU A 296 17.51 -5.82 -15.01
N ARG A 297 16.79 -6.06 -16.10
CA ARG A 297 17.29 -5.75 -17.45
C ARG A 297 17.54 -4.24 -17.68
N ARG A 298 16.68 -3.38 -17.09
CA ARG A 298 16.81 -1.92 -17.24
C ARG A 298 17.93 -1.35 -16.38
N LEU A 299 18.34 -2.06 -15.34
CA LEU A 299 19.45 -1.71 -14.45
C LEU A 299 20.76 -2.43 -14.81
N SER A 300 20.79 -3.22 -15.87
CA SER A 300 21.96 -4.04 -16.25
C SER A 300 23.22 -3.22 -16.58
N ASP A 301 23.10 -1.94 -16.89
CA ASP A 301 24.20 -0.99 -17.05
C ASP A 301 24.96 -0.71 -15.73
N LEU A 302 24.33 -0.98 -14.59
CA LEU A 302 24.96 -0.87 -13.27
C LEU A 302 25.80 -2.12 -12.87
N GLY A 303 25.70 -3.22 -13.62
CA GLY A 303 26.33 -4.52 -13.33
C GLY A 303 25.30 -5.61 -12.98
N ASP A 304 25.72 -6.59 -12.14
CA ASP A 304 24.83 -7.68 -11.71
C ASP A 304 23.73 -7.12 -10.78
N VAL A 305 22.49 -7.27 -11.17
CA VAL A 305 21.29 -6.85 -10.44
C VAL A 305 20.44 -8.07 -10.17
N ASN A 306 19.92 -8.20 -8.94
CA ASN A 306 18.99 -9.25 -8.56
C ASN A 306 17.79 -8.63 -7.86
N VAL A 307 16.59 -8.89 -8.38
CA VAL A 307 15.29 -8.39 -7.85
C VAL A 307 14.49 -9.59 -7.33
N HIS A 308 14.38 -9.68 -6.03
CA HIS A 308 13.57 -10.68 -5.35
C HIS A 308 12.12 -10.20 -5.30
N VAL A 309 11.23 -10.91 -6.00
CA VAL A 309 9.77 -10.65 -5.94
C VAL A 309 9.21 -11.43 -4.75
N VAL A 310 8.51 -10.76 -3.86
CA VAL A 310 7.95 -11.40 -2.65
C VAL A 310 6.74 -12.27 -2.96
N ASP A 311 6.55 -13.35 -2.19
CA ASP A 311 5.44 -14.31 -2.40
C ASP A 311 4.08 -13.79 -1.89
N ASP A 312 4.06 -13.07 -0.75
CA ASP A 312 2.85 -12.46 -0.18
C ASP A 312 3.01 -10.94 -0.07
N PRO A 313 2.78 -10.21 -1.18
CA PRO A 313 3.05 -8.77 -1.22
C PRO A 313 2.05 -7.93 -0.41
N VAL A 314 0.94 -8.52 0.05
CA VAL A 314 -0.15 -7.77 0.68
C VAL A 314 0.04 -7.65 2.18
N ARG A 315 0.55 -8.71 2.83
CA ARG A 315 0.62 -8.80 4.30
C ARG A 315 1.96 -8.40 4.88
N LEU A 316 3.02 -8.39 4.08
CA LEU A 316 4.39 -8.21 4.58
C LEU A 316 4.58 -6.91 5.36
N GLY A 317 3.99 -5.80 4.92
CA GLY A 317 4.05 -4.53 5.64
C GLY A 317 3.49 -4.65 7.07
N ALA A 318 2.30 -5.21 7.21
CA ALA A 318 1.68 -5.42 8.52
C ALA A 318 2.44 -6.44 9.38
N MET A 319 2.91 -7.55 8.78
CA MET A 319 3.72 -8.55 9.48
C MET A 319 5.04 -7.98 9.99
N GLY A 320 5.72 -7.14 9.22
CA GLY A 320 6.92 -6.45 9.65
C GLY A 320 6.65 -5.48 10.80
N GLY A 321 5.54 -4.76 10.73
CA GLY A 321 5.05 -3.93 11.82
C GLY A 321 4.79 -4.73 13.09
N LEU A 322 4.09 -5.85 13.00
CA LEU A 322 3.83 -6.75 14.15
C LEU A 322 5.14 -7.29 14.75
N ARG A 323 6.04 -7.80 13.91
CA ARG A 323 7.33 -8.31 14.35
C ARG A 323 8.11 -7.23 15.12
N LEU A 324 8.18 -6.03 14.56
CA LEU A 324 8.83 -4.91 15.22
C LEU A 324 8.15 -4.55 16.54
N ALA A 325 6.81 -4.54 16.59
CA ALA A 325 6.05 -4.26 17.81
C ALA A 325 6.41 -5.24 18.94
N MET A 326 6.62 -6.50 18.62
CA MET A 326 6.99 -7.55 19.59
C MET A 326 8.47 -7.51 20.01
N GLU A 327 9.38 -7.06 19.13
CA GLU A 327 10.82 -7.04 19.37
C GLU A 327 11.31 -5.73 20.02
N VAL A 328 10.56 -4.62 19.92
CA VAL A 328 10.92 -3.35 20.57
C VAL A 328 10.86 -3.51 22.10
N PRO A 329 11.95 -3.18 22.83
CA PRO A 329 11.97 -3.30 24.28
C PRO A 329 10.88 -2.47 24.97
N GLU A 330 10.29 -3.03 26.02
CA GLU A 330 9.18 -2.38 26.74
C GLU A 330 9.53 -0.97 27.27
N GLU A 331 10.81 -0.75 27.60
CA GLU A 331 11.28 0.56 28.05
C GLU A 331 11.18 1.63 26.96
N MET A 332 11.35 1.24 25.68
CA MET A 332 11.19 2.17 24.56
C MET A 332 9.72 2.53 24.37
N TRP A 333 8.82 1.55 24.54
CA TRP A 333 7.39 1.82 24.46
C TRP A 333 6.90 2.81 25.54
N LYS A 334 7.50 2.82 26.74
CA LYS A 334 7.19 3.80 27.79
C LYS A 334 7.52 5.24 27.39
N ASN A 335 8.53 5.41 26.53
CA ASN A 335 8.92 6.73 26.00
C ASN A 335 8.07 7.16 24.79
N LEU A 336 7.41 6.20 24.13
CA LEU A 336 6.51 6.41 22.97
C LEU A 336 5.03 6.47 23.40
N THR A 337 4.74 6.38 24.69
CA THR A 337 3.37 6.57 25.18
C THR A 337 2.91 8.01 24.94
N LEU A 338 1.62 8.14 24.62
CA LEU A 338 0.92 9.40 24.31
C LEU A 338 1.04 10.50 25.38
N ALA A 339 1.59 10.18 26.55
CA ALA A 339 1.81 11.11 27.65
C ALA A 339 3.13 11.91 27.57
N SER A 340 4.02 11.58 26.65
CA SER A 340 5.28 12.32 26.46
C SER A 340 5.18 13.24 25.24
N ARG A 341 4.38 14.27 25.36
CA ARG A 341 4.39 15.47 24.50
C ARG A 341 5.38 16.49 25.03
#